data_43d8d919aa2a574a8a462c088af7cab9
#
_entry.id   43d8d919aa2a574a8a462c088af7cab9
#
_cell.length_a   1.000
_cell.length_b   1.000
_cell.length_c   1.000
_cell.angle_alpha   90.00
_cell.angle_beta   90.00
_cell.angle_gamma   90.00
#
_symmetry.space_group_name_H-M   'P 1'
#
loop_
_entity.id
_entity.type
_entity.pdbx_description
1 polymer ?
#
loop_
_entity_poly.entity_id
_entity_poly.type
_entity_poly.pdbx_seq_one_letter_code
_entity_poly.pdbx_strand_id
1 'polypeptide(L)'
;FGEQAYETMDELLKPYVLNGERHLMNISSINIMGKAGILEGDKGDIMIPTSHVFEGTADNYPFENELNKNHFADSGLGVYEGTMISVLGTSLQNKDILTYFLKSSWKAIGLEMEGAHYQKAIQAASKIRNNIRKDVKLRYAYYASDNPLETGSTLASGSLGLDGVKPTYLITLAMLQGCFDQ
;
A
#
# COMPACT_ATOMS: atom_id res chain seq x y z
N PHE A 1 1.47 1.65 14.78
CA PHE A 1 2.28 1.20 13.62
C PHE A 1 2.36 2.28 12.56
N GLY A 2 1.27 2.97 12.22
CA GLY A 2 1.26 3.96 11.17
C GLY A 2 2.19 5.17 11.38
N GLU A 3 2.28 5.72 12.58
CA GLU A 3 3.21 6.81 12.88
C GLU A 3 4.67 6.38 12.66
N GLN A 4 5.03 5.17 13.07
CA GLN A 4 6.37 4.62 12.84
C GLN A 4 6.65 4.43 11.35
N ALA A 5 5.64 4.04 10.55
CA ALA A 5 5.75 3.95 9.11
C ALA A 5 6.01 5.33 8.47
N TYR A 6 5.28 6.37 8.94
CA TYR A 6 5.51 7.74 8.51
C TYR A 6 6.93 8.20 8.84
N GLU A 7 7.35 8.08 10.10
CA GLU A 7 8.65 8.52 10.56
C GLU A 7 9.79 7.80 9.83
N THR A 8 9.67 6.47 9.65
CA THR A 8 10.67 5.69 8.93
C THR A 8 10.81 6.15 7.48
N MET A 9 9.69 6.31 6.78
CA MET A 9 9.71 6.77 5.38
C MET A 9 10.20 8.21 5.29
N ASP A 10 9.75 9.08 6.20
CA ASP A 10 10.19 10.47 6.25
C ASP A 10 11.70 10.57 6.43
N GLU A 11 12.27 9.79 7.35
CA GLU A 11 13.71 9.77 7.61
C GLU A 11 14.52 9.25 6.42
N LEU A 12 14.06 8.18 5.77
CA LEU A 12 14.70 7.61 4.57
C LEU A 12 14.71 8.59 3.39
N LEU A 13 13.76 9.51 3.34
CA LEU A 13 13.63 10.48 2.23
C LEU A 13 14.25 11.83 2.55
N LYS A 14 14.89 11.99 3.70
CA LYS A 14 15.64 13.20 4.04
C LYS A 14 16.97 13.28 3.29
N PRO A 15 17.42 14.49 2.98
CA PRO A 15 18.80 14.71 2.57
C PRO A 15 19.77 14.28 3.68
N TYR A 16 20.89 13.71 3.30
CA TYR A 16 21.97 13.49 4.26
C TYR A 16 22.93 14.69 4.29
N VAL A 17 23.59 14.89 5.43
CA VAL A 17 24.57 15.95 5.60
C VAL A 17 25.96 15.34 5.74
N LEU A 18 26.87 15.74 4.84
CA LEU A 18 28.26 15.34 4.88
C LEU A 18 29.14 16.59 4.91
N ASN A 19 30.00 16.71 5.93
CA ASN A 19 30.91 17.87 6.12
C ASN A 19 30.21 19.25 6.08
N GLY A 20 28.96 19.32 6.56
CA GLY A 20 28.15 20.54 6.57
C GLY A 20 27.42 20.82 5.26
N GLU A 21 27.64 20.04 4.23
CA GLU A 21 26.92 20.14 2.95
C GLU A 21 25.73 19.18 2.90
N ARG A 22 24.63 19.69 2.33
CA ARG A 22 23.38 18.93 2.19
C ARG A 22 23.33 18.24 0.81
N HIS A 23 23.15 16.93 0.82
CA HIS A 23 23.07 16.09 -0.36
C HIS A 23 21.69 15.45 -0.48
N LEU A 24 21.05 15.65 -1.64
CA LEU A 24 19.78 14.99 -1.96
C LEU A 24 20.04 13.57 -2.46
N MET A 25 19.18 12.63 -2.03
CA MET A 25 19.21 11.29 -2.57
C MET A 25 18.51 11.24 -3.92
N ASN A 26 19.15 10.66 -4.93
CA ASN A 26 18.55 10.48 -6.26
C ASN A 26 17.67 9.21 -6.28
N ILE A 27 16.51 9.29 -5.63
CA ILE A 27 15.56 8.20 -5.58
C ILE A 27 14.70 8.25 -6.83
N SER A 28 14.80 7.23 -7.68
CA SER A 28 14.02 7.12 -8.91
C SER A 28 12.69 6.38 -8.71
N SER A 29 12.64 5.42 -7.77
CA SER A 29 11.40 4.69 -7.46
C SER A 29 11.31 4.26 -5.99
N ILE A 30 10.09 4.07 -5.53
CA ILE A 30 9.76 3.53 -4.20
C ILE A 30 8.78 2.38 -4.41
N ASN A 31 9.15 1.21 -3.87
CA ASN A 31 8.38 -0.01 -4.01
C ASN A 31 7.91 -0.47 -2.63
N ILE A 32 6.61 -0.64 -2.44
CA ILE A 32 6.02 -1.02 -1.17
C ILE A 32 5.11 -2.23 -1.38
N MET A 33 5.44 -3.31 -0.71
CA MET A 33 4.63 -4.52 -0.65
C MET A 33 4.19 -4.76 0.77
N GLY A 34 2.92 -5.08 0.96
CA GLY A 34 2.34 -5.36 2.27
C GLY A 34 1.33 -6.49 2.25
N LYS A 35 0.89 -6.82 3.44
CA LYS A 35 -0.21 -7.73 3.74
C LYS A 35 -1.41 -6.89 4.17
N ALA A 36 -2.62 -7.19 3.68
CA ALA A 36 -3.82 -6.40 3.98
C ALA A 36 -5.08 -7.28 4.03
N GLY A 37 -6.13 -6.79 4.68
CA GLY A 37 -7.46 -7.38 4.58
C GLY A 37 -8.12 -6.96 3.29
N ILE A 38 -8.68 -7.90 2.54
CA ILE A 38 -9.42 -7.63 1.31
C ILE A 38 -10.93 -7.50 1.61
N LEU A 39 -11.62 -6.61 0.90
CA LEU A 39 -13.08 -6.46 1.04
C LEU A 39 -13.85 -7.12 -0.11
N GLU A 40 -13.20 -7.31 -1.25
CA GLU A 40 -13.76 -8.00 -2.42
C GLU A 40 -12.68 -8.97 -2.93
N GLY A 41 -12.92 -10.26 -2.79
CA GLY A 41 -11.98 -11.31 -3.18
C GLY A 41 -11.62 -12.25 -2.04
N ASP A 42 -10.65 -13.09 -2.31
CA ASP A 42 -10.24 -14.19 -1.44
C ASP A 42 -8.83 -14.01 -0.87
N LYS A 43 -8.52 -14.81 0.13
CA LYS A 43 -7.18 -14.91 0.70
C LYS A 43 -6.15 -15.29 -0.37
N GLY A 44 -5.07 -14.53 -0.44
CA GLY A 44 -4.00 -14.71 -1.43
C GLY A 44 -4.16 -13.87 -2.70
N ASP A 45 -5.30 -13.22 -2.89
CA ASP A 45 -5.51 -12.29 -4.00
C ASP A 45 -4.63 -11.02 -3.87
N ILE A 46 -4.50 -10.29 -4.97
CA ILE A 46 -3.63 -9.12 -5.06
C ILE A 46 -4.47 -7.84 -5.12
N MET A 47 -4.08 -6.85 -4.33
CA MET A 47 -4.67 -5.52 -4.31
C MET A 47 -3.66 -4.48 -4.78
N ILE A 48 -4.06 -3.65 -5.74
CA ILE A 48 -3.23 -2.58 -6.31
C ILE A 48 -3.91 -1.24 -5.95
N PRO A 49 -3.36 -0.49 -5.00
CA PRO A 49 -3.95 0.77 -4.60
C PRO A 49 -3.78 1.86 -5.65
N THR A 50 -4.82 2.66 -5.84
CA THR A 50 -4.80 3.92 -6.59
C THR A 50 -4.85 5.13 -5.65
N SER A 51 -5.24 4.91 -4.42
CA SER A 51 -5.21 5.89 -3.34
C SER A 51 -5.20 5.21 -1.98
N HIS A 52 -4.71 5.92 -0.96
CA HIS A 52 -4.86 5.56 0.44
C HIS A 52 -5.68 6.63 1.16
N VAL A 53 -6.63 6.21 1.97
CA VAL A 53 -7.48 7.10 2.77
C VAL A 53 -7.36 6.76 4.24
N PHE A 54 -7.15 7.76 5.08
CA PHE A 54 -7.21 7.59 6.53
C PHE A 54 -8.65 7.43 7.00
N GLU A 55 -8.91 6.38 7.75
CA GLU A 55 -10.22 6.12 8.36
C GLU A 55 -10.71 7.27 9.24
N GLY A 56 -9.84 7.77 10.11
CA GLY A 56 -10.20 8.74 11.15
C GLY A 56 -10.34 10.18 10.67
N THR A 57 -9.67 10.57 9.59
CA THR A 57 -9.63 11.95 9.11
C THR A 57 -10.15 12.11 7.68
N ALA A 58 -10.38 10.99 6.99
CA ALA A 58 -10.71 10.95 5.56
C ALA A 58 -9.70 11.69 4.65
N ASP A 59 -8.49 11.95 5.15
CA ASP A 59 -7.41 12.44 4.31
C ASP A 59 -7.11 11.44 3.20
N ASN A 60 -7.12 11.93 1.97
CA ASN A 60 -6.97 11.10 0.79
C ASN A 60 -5.65 11.40 0.08
N TYR A 61 -4.90 10.35 -0.19
CA TYR A 61 -3.60 10.40 -0.87
C TYR A 61 -3.65 9.62 -2.18
N PRO A 62 -4.25 10.20 -3.25
CA PRO A 62 -4.22 9.60 -4.58
C PRO A 62 -2.81 9.68 -5.16
N PHE A 63 -2.46 8.68 -5.95
CA PHE A 63 -1.17 8.62 -6.65
C PHE A 63 -1.27 7.77 -7.91
N GLU A 64 -0.31 7.95 -8.80
CA GLU A 64 -0.13 7.09 -9.96
C GLU A 64 0.71 5.87 -9.53
N ASN A 65 0.11 4.69 -9.65
CA ASN A 65 0.77 3.43 -9.35
C ASN A 65 1.28 2.84 -10.67
N GLU A 66 2.58 2.58 -10.76
CA GLU A 66 3.19 1.94 -11.95
C GLU A 66 2.72 0.49 -12.13
N LEU A 67 2.25 -0.17 -11.05
CA LEU A 67 1.63 -1.48 -11.13
C LEU A 67 0.15 -1.36 -11.50
N ASN A 68 -0.34 -2.31 -12.31
CA ASN A 68 -1.73 -2.44 -12.69
C ASN A 68 -2.10 -3.92 -12.86
N LYS A 69 -3.38 -4.22 -13.10
CA LYS A 69 -3.89 -5.59 -13.25
C LYS A 69 -3.17 -6.41 -14.33
N ASN A 70 -2.69 -5.76 -15.39
CA ASN A 70 -2.06 -6.48 -16.50
C ASN A 70 -0.74 -7.14 -16.09
N HIS A 71 -0.04 -6.61 -15.08
CA HIS A 71 1.18 -7.24 -14.55
C HIS A 71 0.93 -8.62 -13.92
N PHE A 72 -0.33 -8.93 -13.60
CA PHE A 72 -0.73 -10.15 -12.92
C PHE A 72 -1.79 -10.96 -13.67
N ALA A 73 -2.04 -10.65 -14.95
CA ALA A 73 -3.13 -11.26 -15.75
C ALA A 73 -3.04 -12.79 -15.82
N ASP A 74 -1.83 -13.33 -15.94
CA ASP A 74 -1.57 -14.77 -16.03
C ASP A 74 -1.32 -15.45 -14.68
N SER A 75 -1.56 -14.73 -13.58
CA SER A 75 -1.27 -15.23 -12.24
C SER A 75 -2.23 -16.35 -11.79
N GLY A 76 -3.46 -16.35 -12.29
CA GLY A 76 -4.54 -17.19 -11.78
C GLY A 76 -5.03 -16.78 -10.38
N LEU A 77 -4.70 -15.57 -9.92
CA LEU A 77 -5.19 -14.94 -8.69
C LEU A 77 -6.20 -13.84 -9.05
N GLY A 78 -7.10 -13.51 -8.12
CA GLY A 78 -7.89 -12.30 -8.19
C GLY A 78 -6.98 -11.07 -8.09
N VAL A 79 -7.24 -10.04 -8.91
CA VAL A 79 -6.47 -8.79 -8.88
C VAL A 79 -7.43 -7.62 -8.85
N TYR A 80 -7.35 -6.82 -7.80
CA TYR A 80 -8.26 -5.72 -7.54
C TYR A 80 -7.52 -4.39 -7.52
N GLU A 81 -8.05 -3.39 -8.19
CA GLU A 81 -7.51 -2.02 -8.19
C GLU A 81 -8.51 -1.07 -7.57
N GLY A 82 -8.05 -0.21 -6.66
CA GLY A 82 -8.92 0.76 -6.02
C GLY A 82 -8.33 1.43 -4.80
N THR A 83 -9.21 2.00 -3.98
CA THR A 83 -8.83 2.68 -2.75
C THR A 83 -8.52 1.68 -1.64
N MET A 84 -7.44 1.92 -0.90
CA MET A 84 -7.13 1.26 0.36
C MET A 84 -7.47 2.18 1.53
N ILE A 85 -8.03 1.62 2.59
CA ILE A 85 -8.29 2.36 3.83
C ILE A 85 -7.19 2.04 4.84
N SER A 86 -6.47 3.08 5.29
CA SER A 86 -5.53 2.96 6.41
C SER A 86 -6.29 3.11 7.71
N VAL A 87 -6.49 1.97 8.39
CA VAL A 87 -7.22 1.91 9.65
C VAL A 87 -6.29 2.16 10.84
N LEU A 88 -6.84 2.71 11.92
CA LEU A 88 -6.06 3.03 13.13
C LEU A 88 -5.73 1.79 13.97
N GLY A 89 -6.45 0.72 13.79
CA GLY A 89 -6.23 -0.53 14.53
C GLY A 89 -7.08 -1.68 14.03
N THR A 90 -6.74 -2.87 14.50
CA THR A 90 -7.40 -4.13 14.10
C THR A 90 -8.76 -4.36 14.78
N SER A 91 -9.14 -3.53 15.74
CA SER A 91 -10.37 -3.68 16.53
C SER A 91 -11.63 -3.16 15.84
N LEU A 92 -11.50 -2.35 14.78
CA LEU A 92 -12.61 -1.82 14.01
C LEU A 92 -13.02 -2.80 12.90
N GLN A 93 -13.64 -3.91 13.31
CA GLN A 93 -14.21 -4.90 12.40
C GLN A 93 -15.74 -4.89 12.44
N ASN A 94 -16.31 -3.69 12.46
CA ASN A 94 -17.75 -3.55 12.31
C ASN A 94 -18.11 -3.85 10.84
N LYS A 95 -18.84 -4.94 10.64
CA LYS A 95 -19.25 -5.42 9.31
C LYS A 95 -20.05 -4.37 8.52
N ASP A 96 -20.81 -3.54 9.19
CA ASP A 96 -21.60 -2.48 8.53
C ASP A 96 -20.70 -1.37 8.00
N ILE A 97 -19.67 -0.98 8.76
CA ILE A 97 -18.67 0.00 8.33
C ILE A 97 -17.84 -0.55 7.16
N LEU A 98 -17.39 -1.79 7.23
CA LEU A 98 -16.63 -2.43 6.15
C LEU A 98 -17.47 -2.54 4.88
N THR A 99 -18.75 -2.90 5.01
CA THR A 99 -19.70 -2.94 3.89
C THR A 99 -19.93 -1.55 3.30
N TYR A 100 -19.97 -0.53 4.15
CA TYR A 100 -20.06 0.86 3.69
C TYR A 100 -18.81 1.26 2.89
N PHE A 101 -17.60 0.96 3.35
CA PHE A 101 -16.38 1.25 2.61
C PHE A 101 -16.38 0.59 1.22
N LEU A 102 -16.78 -0.66 1.14
CA LEU A 102 -16.86 -1.40 -0.13
C LEU A 102 -17.90 -0.80 -1.08
N LYS A 103 -19.09 -0.45 -0.58
CA LYS A 103 -20.24 -0.03 -1.40
C LYS A 103 -20.32 1.47 -1.63
N SER A 104 -19.60 2.28 -0.87
CA SER A 104 -19.57 3.73 -0.99
C SER A 104 -18.89 4.20 -2.29
N SER A 105 -18.92 5.51 -2.52
CA SER A 105 -18.17 6.14 -3.61
C SER A 105 -16.66 5.93 -3.51
N TRP A 106 -16.14 5.57 -2.35
CA TRP A 106 -14.73 5.24 -2.16
C TRP A 106 -14.32 3.93 -2.84
N LYS A 107 -15.27 2.98 -2.97
CA LYS A 107 -15.01 1.66 -3.56
C LYS A 107 -13.73 1.03 -3.01
N ALA A 108 -13.64 1.01 -1.68
CA ALA A 108 -12.46 0.49 -1.01
C ALA A 108 -12.32 -1.01 -1.30
N ILE A 109 -11.15 -1.41 -1.76
CA ILE A 109 -10.83 -2.81 -2.07
C ILE A 109 -10.23 -3.55 -0.89
N GLY A 110 -9.66 -2.83 0.08
CA GLY A 110 -9.01 -3.46 1.23
C GLY A 110 -8.65 -2.46 2.33
N LEU A 111 -8.12 -3.02 3.41
CA LEU A 111 -7.75 -2.36 4.66
C LEU A 111 -6.32 -2.70 5.03
N GLU A 112 -5.54 -1.69 5.40
CA GLU A 112 -4.18 -1.82 5.92
C GLU A 112 -3.93 -0.75 7.00
N MET A 113 -2.74 -0.63 7.53
CA MET A 113 -2.46 0.25 8.68
C MET A 113 -1.33 1.26 8.43
N GLU A 114 -0.63 1.19 7.32
CA GLU A 114 0.60 1.95 7.07
C GLU A 114 0.61 2.73 5.75
N GLY A 115 -0.18 2.34 4.77
CA GLY A 115 -0.10 2.83 3.40
C GLY A 115 -0.31 4.32 3.25
N ALA A 116 -1.35 4.90 3.90
CA ALA A 116 -1.56 6.34 3.89
C ALA A 116 -0.43 7.09 4.60
N HIS A 117 0.18 6.50 5.62
CA HIS A 117 1.32 7.08 6.33
C HIS A 117 2.56 7.16 5.45
N TYR A 118 2.90 6.07 4.72
CA TYR A 118 3.96 6.08 3.73
C TYR A 118 3.69 7.11 2.65
N GLN A 119 2.48 7.12 2.10
CA GLN A 119 2.12 8.03 1.01
C GLN A 119 2.15 9.50 1.44
N LYS A 120 1.73 9.82 2.66
CA LYS A 120 1.86 11.15 3.26
C LYS A 120 3.33 11.60 3.32
N ALA A 121 4.23 10.74 3.80
CA ALA A 121 5.66 11.04 3.89
C ALA A 121 6.28 11.25 2.49
N ILE A 122 5.95 10.39 1.52
CA ILE A 122 6.44 10.48 0.14
C ILE A 122 5.96 11.79 -0.53
N GLN A 123 4.68 12.12 -0.41
CA GLN A 123 4.14 13.37 -0.96
C GLN A 123 4.75 14.61 -0.30
N ALA A 124 4.97 14.57 1.02
CA ALA A 124 5.65 15.65 1.72
C ALA A 124 7.10 15.81 1.23
N ALA A 125 7.84 14.72 1.08
CA ALA A 125 9.22 14.75 0.61
C ALA A 125 9.35 15.22 -0.85
N SER A 126 8.47 14.75 -1.74
CA SER A 126 8.54 15.05 -3.18
C SER A 126 7.91 16.38 -3.56
N LYS A 127 6.67 16.66 -3.06
CA LYS A 127 5.87 17.80 -3.53
C LYS A 127 6.04 19.05 -2.67
N ILE A 128 6.33 18.90 -1.38
CA ILE A 128 6.41 20.03 -0.43
C ILE A 128 7.85 20.41 -0.16
N ARG A 129 8.67 19.46 0.30
CA ARG A 129 10.05 19.74 0.72
C ARG A 129 11.07 19.64 -0.41
N ASN A 130 10.71 19.06 -1.54
CA ASN A 130 11.60 18.80 -2.68
C ASN A 130 12.89 18.06 -2.25
N ASN A 131 12.79 17.12 -1.35
CA ASN A 131 13.89 16.27 -0.90
C ASN A 131 14.23 15.17 -1.90
N ILE A 132 13.22 14.73 -2.65
CA ILE A 132 13.32 13.76 -3.74
C ILE A 132 12.63 14.29 -4.99
N ARG A 133 12.78 13.60 -6.10
CA ARG A 133 12.14 13.94 -7.38
C ARG A 133 10.62 13.97 -7.25
N LYS A 134 9.96 14.90 -7.95
CA LYS A 134 8.48 15.00 -8.00
C LYS A 134 7.86 13.88 -8.82
N ASP A 135 8.60 13.34 -9.77
CA ASP A 135 8.23 12.28 -10.69
C ASP A 135 8.76 10.91 -10.22
N VAL A 136 9.03 10.74 -8.91
CA VAL A 136 9.40 9.47 -8.33
C VAL A 136 8.33 8.42 -8.65
N LYS A 137 8.76 7.29 -9.21
CA LYS A 137 7.86 6.20 -9.57
C LYS A 137 7.43 5.42 -8.34
N LEU A 138 6.15 5.16 -8.21
CA LEU A 138 5.59 4.44 -7.07
C LEU A 138 5.03 3.10 -7.52
N ARG A 139 5.38 2.06 -6.80
CA ARG A 139 4.82 0.71 -6.98
C ARG A 139 4.34 0.20 -5.64
N TYR A 140 3.03 0.10 -5.51
CA TYR A 140 2.38 -0.47 -4.34
C TYR A 140 1.59 -1.71 -4.74
N ALA A 141 1.70 -2.77 -3.97
CA ALA A 141 0.81 -3.90 -4.04
C ALA A 141 0.67 -4.56 -2.68
N TYR A 142 -0.52 -5.04 -2.39
CA TYR A 142 -0.80 -5.82 -1.19
C TYR A 142 -1.31 -7.20 -1.60
N TYR A 143 -1.05 -8.19 -0.76
CA TYR A 143 -1.67 -9.49 -0.88
C TYR A 143 -2.66 -9.71 0.27
N ALA A 144 -3.78 -10.35 -0.05
CA ALA A 144 -4.87 -10.55 0.91
C ALA A 144 -4.50 -11.57 1.97
N SER A 145 -4.50 -11.15 3.25
CA SER A 145 -4.33 -12.08 4.38
C SER A 145 -5.63 -12.74 4.80
N ASP A 146 -6.73 -12.03 4.64
CA ASP A 146 -8.06 -12.39 5.10
C ASP A 146 -9.11 -11.51 4.43
N ASN A 147 -10.37 -11.94 4.50
CA ASN A 147 -11.52 -11.11 4.15
C ASN A 147 -12.34 -10.85 5.42
N PRO A 148 -12.29 -9.65 6.01
CA PRO A 148 -12.97 -9.37 7.27
C PRO A 148 -14.50 -9.28 7.13
N LEU A 149 -15.05 -9.31 5.92
CA LEU A 149 -16.50 -9.43 5.69
C LEU A 149 -16.97 -10.87 5.81
N GLU A 150 -16.07 -11.83 5.71
CA GLU A 150 -16.38 -13.24 5.93
C GLU A 150 -16.43 -13.61 7.42
N THR A 151 -17.25 -14.60 7.74
CA THR A 151 -17.45 -15.01 9.13
C THR A 151 -16.20 -15.71 9.66
N GLY A 152 -15.69 -15.23 10.81
CA GLY A 152 -14.52 -15.81 11.49
C GLY A 152 -13.16 -15.34 10.98
N SER A 153 -13.13 -14.44 10.01
CA SER A 153 -11.91 -13.79 9.55
C SER A 153 -11.60 -12.54 10.38
N THR A 154 -10.33 -12.28 10.68
CA THR A 154 -9.89 -11.10 11.42
C THR A 154 -8.65 -10.50 10.77
N LEU A 155 -8.50 -9.15 10.80
CA LEU A 155 -7.30 -8.45 10.32
C LEU A 155 -6.00 -8.90 11.03
N ALA A 156 -6.13 -9.55 12.17
CA ALA A 156 -5.03 -10.13 12.94
C ALA A 156 -4.85 -11.64 12.67
N SER A 157 -5.46 -12.18 11.61
CA SER A 157 -5.30 -13.59 11.27
C SER A 157 -3.83 -13.93 11.04
N GLY A 158 -3.44 -15.11 11.50
CA GLY A 158 -2.05 -15.55 11.54
C GLY A 158 -1.37 -15.65 10.17
N SER A 159 -0.29 -16.38 10.10
CA SER A 159 0.46 -16.61 8.84
C SER A 159 -0.45 -17.15 7.73
N LEU A 160 -0.30 -16.61 6.53
CA LEU A 160 -0.94 -17.15 5.33
C LEU A 160 -0.42 -18.55 4.97
N GLY A 161 0.73 -18.97 5.53
CA GLY A 161 1.35 -20.22 5.15
C GLY A 161 1.72 -20.22 3.66
N LEU A 162 1.38 -21.32 2.98
CA LEU A 162 1.68 -21.47 1.55
C LEU A 162 0.87 -20.50 0.65
N ASP A 163 -0.32 -20.07 1.08
CA ASP A 163 -1.18 -19.17 0.29
C ASP A 163 -0.54 -17.79 0.06
N GLY A 164 0.34 -17.35 0.97
CA GLY A 164 1.08 -16.10 0.83
C GLY A 164 2.29 -16.16 -0.09
N VAL A 165 2.80 -17.34 -0.40
CA VAL A 165 4.05 -17.49 -1.18
C VAL A 165 3.88 -17.00 -2.61
N LYS A 166 2.83 -17.44 -3.29
CA LYS A 166 2.61 -17.10 -4.70
C LYS A 166 2.42 -15.60 -4.92
N PRO A 167 1.49 -14.89 -4.23
CA PRO A 167 1.32 -13.46 -4.43
C PRO A 167 2.58 -12.66 -4.07
N THR A 168 3.25 -13.00 -2.97
CA THR A 168 4.50 -12.33 -2.57
C THR A 168 5.57 -12.44 -3.66
N TYR A 169 5.75 -13.63 -4.20
CA TYR A 169 6.72 -13.87 -5.27
C TYR A 169 6.38 -13.07 -6.54
N LEU A 170 5.13 -13.11 -6.98
CA LEU A 170 4.67 -12.40 -8.18
C LEU A 170 4.81 -10.87 -8.04
N ILE A 171 4.41 -10.32 -6.89
CA ILE A 171 4.56 -8.89 -6.61
C ILE A 171 6.05 -8.50 -6.62
N THR A 172 6.91 -9.29 -5.97
CA THR A 172 8.34 -9.03 -5.94
C THR A 172 8.94 -9.01 -7.35
N LEU A 173 8.59 -10.00 -8.19
CA LEU A 173 9.06 -10.04 -9.58
C LEU A 173 8.62 -8.81 -10.38
N ALA A 174 7.34 -8.43 -10.28
CA ALA A 174 6.81 -7.25 -10.98
C ALA A 174 7.51 -5.95 -10.54
N MET A 175 7.77 -5.79 -9.25
CA MET A 175 8.50 -4.64 -8.72
C MET A 175 9.96 -4.61 -9.20
N LEU A 176 10.66 -5.73 -9.15
CA LEU A 176 12.04 -5.83 -9.62
C LEU A 176 12.15 -5.57 -11.12
N GLN A 177 11.28 -6.16 -11.93
CA GLN A 177 11.23 -5.92 -13.37
C GLN A 177 11.05 -4.43 -13.64
N GLY A 178 10.10 -3.77 -13.00
CA GLY A 178 9.91 -2.33 -13.15
C GLY A 178 11.08 -1.47 -12.66
N CYS A 179 11.99 -1.99 -11.84
CA CYS A 179 13.25 -1.30 -11.49
C CYS A 179 14.31 -1.43 -12.58
N PHE A 180 14.34 -2.54 -13.32
CA PHE A 180 15.32 -2.78 -14.37
C PHE A 180 14.93 -2.15 -15.71
N ASP A 181 13.65 -1.91 -15.94
CA ASP A 181 13.12 -1.33 -17.18
C ASP A 181 13.13 0.23 -17.17
N GLN A 182 13.85 0.85 -16.24
CA GLN A 182 13.96 2.32 -16.09
C GLN A 182 15.10 2.94 -16.88
#